data_0e57cd4b9519e0a700a37ad469a87399
#
_entry.id   0e57cd4b9519e0a700a37ad469a87399
#
_cell.length_a   1.000
_cell.length_b   1.000
_cell.length_c   1.000
_cell.angle_alpha   90.00
_cell.angle_beta   90.00
_cell.angle_gamma   90.00
#
_symmetry.space_group_name_H-M   'P 1'
#
loop_
_entity.id
_entity.type
_entity.pdbx_description
1 polymer ?
#
loop_
_entity_poly.entity_id
_entity_poly.type
_entity_poly.pdbx_seq_one_letter_code
_entity_poly.pdbx_strand_id
1 'polypeptide(L)'
;MAETKTAAVLLAGGHGSRMQSKIPKQFLLLGGHTVLWHALQALSESSIDEIVLVTPQGEAEALYRTYREEYGFRKLVAAVEGGIERCDSVVAGLAALRERGTELVFIHDAARPFVSQELLTRMREA
;
A
#
# COMPACT_ATOMS: atom_id res chain seq x y z
N MET A 1 -22.86 16.96 -4.61
CA MET A 1 -22.94 15.65 -3.97
C MET A 1 -21.54 15.10 -3.74
N ALA A 2 -21.24 14.78 -2.50
CA ALA A 2 -19.90 14.29 -2.19
C ALA A 2 -19.74 12.84 -2.62
N GLU A 3 -18.67 12.55 -3.34
CA GLU A 3 -18.35 11.17 -3.67
C GLU A 3 -17.72 10.50 -2.46
N THR A 4 -17.94 9.20 -2.33
CA THR A 4 -17.32 8.43 -1.27
C THR A 4 -15.81 8.46 -1.46
N LYS A 5 -15.09 8.93 -0.46
CA LYS A 5 -13.63 8.94 -0.50
C LYS A 5 -13.10 7.57 -0.10
N THR A 6 -12.31 6.98 -0.96
CA THR A 6 -11.77 5.65 -0.74
C THR A 6 -10.26 5.69 -0.58
N ALA A 7 -9.74 4.77 0.22
CA ALA A 7 -8.30 4.65 0.40
C ALA A 7 -7.92 3.18 0.47
N ALA A 8 -6.67 2.91 0.17
CA ALA A 8 -6.09 1.58 0.34
C ALA A 8 -4.96 1.66 1.34
N VAL A 9 -4.93 0.71 2.25
CA VAL A 9 -3.78 0.49 3.12
C VAL A 9 -3.00 -0.65 2.49
N LEU A 10 -1.82 -0.33 1.98
CA LEU A 10 -0.96 -1.28 1.29
C LEU A 10 0.08 -1.79 2.28
N LEU A 11 -0.02 -3.06 2.63
CA LEU A 11 0.84 -3.65 3.66
C LEU A 11 2.12 -4.18 3.05
N ALA A 12 3.23 -3.54 3.37
CA ALA A 12 4.57 -3.94 2.96
C ALA A 12 5.49 -4.11 4.17
N GLY A 13 4.90 -4.23 5.37
CA GLY A 13 5.67 -4.28 6.60
C GLY A 13 6.19 -5.65 6.99
N GLY A 14 5.80 -6.71 6.28
CA GLY A 14 6.28 -8.05 6.59
C GLY A 14 7.78 -8.14 6.41
N HIS A 15 8.48 -8.60 7.43
CA HIS A 15 9.92 -8.70 7.38
C HIS A 15 10.43 -10.07 6.96
N GLY A 16 9.55 -10.94 6.53
CA GLY A 16 9.94 -12.20 5.92
C GLY A 16 10.85 -13.08 6.75
N SER A 17 10.71 -13.04 8.08
CA SER A 17 11.60 -13.78 8.96
C SER A 17 11.56 -15.29 8.73
N ARG A 18 10.52 -15.76 8.08
CA ARG A 18 10.38 -17.17 7.76
C ARG A 18 10.90 -17.51 6.36
N MET A 19 11.30 -16.51 5.62
CA MET A 19 11.82 -16.73 4.27
C MET A 19 13.33 -16.81 4.32
N GLN A 20 13.87 -17.71 3.54
CA GLN A 20 15.32 -17.83 3.45
C GLN A 20 15.91 -16.75 2.56
N SER A 21 15.07 -16.05 1.83
CA SER A 21 15.51 -14.94 1.01
C SER A 21 15.87 -13.75 1.89
N LYS A 22 16.96 -13.08 1.57
CA LYS A 22 17.38 -11.88 2.28
C LYS A 22 16.55 -10.66 1.91
N ILE A 23 15.85 -10.73 0.79
CA ILE A 23 15.03 -9.63 0.30
C ILE A 23 13.56 -9.97 0.55
N PRO A 24 12.82 -9.12 1.29
CA PRO A 24 11.40 -9.34 1.46
C PRO A 24 10.69 -9.45 0.11
N LYS A 25 9.66 -10.27 0.07
CA LYS A 25 8.97 -10.60 -1.17
C LYS A 25 8.48 -9.38 -1.94
N GLN A 26 8.00 -8.35 -1.24
CA GLN A 26 7.49 -7.14 -1.87
C GLN A 26 8.56 -6.31 -2.57
N PHE A 27 9.83 -6.57 -2.31
CA PHE A 27 10.93 -5.86 -2.93
C PHE A 27 11.66 -6.65 -4.01
N LEU A 28 11.18 -7.85 -4.30
CA LEU A 28 11.73 -8.63 -5.42
C LEU A 28 11.35 -7.96 -6.74
N LEU A 29 12.22 -8.10 -7.73
CA LEU A 29 11.96 -7.50 -9.04
C LEU A 29 11.11 -8.42 -9.91
N LEU A 30 10.19 -7.80 -10.61
CA LEU A 30 9.33 -8.47 -11.56
C LEU A 30 9.19 -7.54 -12.77
N GLY A 31 9.80 -7.92 -13.89
CA GLY A 31 9.77 -7.09 -15.07
C GLY A 31 10.47 -5.75 -14.92
N GLY A 32 11.53 -5.70 -14.11
CA GLY A 32 12.31 -4.49 -13.92
C GLY A 32 11.84 -3.57 -12.80
N HIS A 33 10.71 -3.90 -12.18
CA HIS A 33 10.18 -3.11 -11.06
C HIS A 33 9.89 -4.02 -9.87
N THR A 34 9.91 -3.46 -8.67
CA THR A 34 9.60 -4.25 -7.47
C THR A 34 8.15 -4.71 -7.49
N VAL A 35 7.89 -5.79 -6.76
CA VAL A 35 6.51 -6.24 -6.57
C VAL A 35 5.67 -5.12 -5.94
N LEU A 36 6.27 -4.36 -5.02
CA LEU A 36 5.60 -3.20 -4.42
C LEU A 36 5.22 -2.15 -5.48
N TRP A 37 6.11 -1.89 -6.43
CA TRP A 37 5.82 -0.96 -7.52
C TRP A 37 4.59 -1.38 -8.29
N HIS A 38 4.49 -2.69 -8.60
CA HIS A 38 3.35 -3.21 -9.34
C HIS A 38 2.04 -3.04 -8.57
N ALA A 39 2.08 -3.26 -7.25
CA ALA A 39 0.90 -3.05 -6.42
C ALA A 39 0.48 -1.58 -6.42
N LEU A 40 1.45 -0.67 -6.29
CA LEU A 40 1.16 0.76 -6.32
C LEU A 40 0.61 1.19 -7.68
N GLN A 41 1.17 0.64 -8.74
CA GLN A 41 0.70 0.96 -10.09
C GLN A 41 -0.76 0.54 -10.28
N ALA A 42 -1.10 -0.68 -9.87
CA ALA A 42 -2.46 -1.18 -9.99
C ALA A 42 -3.44 -0.34 -9.18
N LEU A 43 -3.07 0.00 -7.95
CA LEU A 43 -3.94 0.82 -7.11
C LEU A 43 -4.05 2.25 -7.64
N SER A 44 -2.97 2.78 -8.20
CA SER A 44 -2.98 4.14 -8.75
C SER A 44 -3.88 4.26 -9.97
N GLU A 45 -3.99 3.19 -10.74
CA GLU A 45 -4.86 3.17 -11.92
C GLU A 45 -6.31 2.85 -11.58
N SER A 46 -6.58 2.49 -10.32
CA SER A 46 -7.92 2.17 -9.88
C SER A 46 -8.69 3.42 -9.48
N SER A 47 -9.93 3.22 -9.03
CA SER A 47 -10.77 4.31 -8.53
C SER A 47 -10.47 4.71 -7.09
N ILE A 48 -9.46 4.09 -6.47
CA ILE A 48 -9.04 4.45 -5.12
C ILE A 48 -8.44 5.85 -5.12
N ASP A 49 -8.83 6.68 -4.15
CA ASP A 49 -8.39 8.06 -4.10
C ASP A 49 -7.03 8.26 -3.46
N GLU A 50 -6.74 7.51 -2.40
CA GLU A 50 -5.50 7.65 -1.65
C GLU A 50 -4.94 6.29 -1.25
N ILE A 51 -3.62 6.24 -1.10
CA ILE A 51 -2.91 5.04 -0.68
C ILE A 51 -2.03 5.37 0.51
N VAL A 52 -2.10 4.55 1.56
CA VAL A 52 -1.16 4.62 2.68
C VAL A 52 -0.30 3.36 2.62
N LEU A 53 1.00 3.55 2.60
CA LEU A 53 1.95 2.45 2.58
C LEU A 53 2.40 2.14 4.00
N VAL A 54 2.28 0.88 4.41
CA VAL A 54 2.80 0.44 5.71
C VAL A 54 4.09 -0.32 5.43
N THR A 55 5.20 0.19 5.95
CA THR A 55 6.55 -0.29 5.61
C THR A 55 7.17 -1.09 6.74
N PRO A 56 8.27 -1.81 6.45
CA PRO A 56 9.11 -2.33 7.52
C PRO A 56 9.64 -1.18 8.37
N GLN A 57 10.00 -1.48 9.61
CA GLN A 57 10.48 -0.44 10.51
C GLN A 57 11.76 0.20 9.98
N GLY A 58 11.82 1.52 10.12
CA GLY A 58 12.95 2.31 9.68
C GLY A 58 12.95 2.66 8.20
N GLU A 59 11.95 2.24 7.43
CA GLU A 59 11.97 2.42 5.98
C GLU A 59 10.89 3.35 5.43
N ALA A 60 10.02 3.87 6.29
CA ALA A 60 8.89 4.66 5.82
C ALA A 60 9.33 5.89 5.02
N GLU A 61 10.27 6.66 5.54
CA GLU A 61 10.71 7.88 4.87
C GLU A 61 11.36 7.59 3.53
N ALA A 62 12.25 6.61 3.49
CA ALA A 62 12.96 6.27 2.26
C ALA A 62 12.01 5.74 1.19
N LEU A 63 11.08 4.87 1.56
CA LEU A 63 10.13 4.32 0.62
C LEU A 63 9.14 5.38 0.14
N TYR A 64 8.69 6.25 1.03
CA TYR A 64 7.81 7.33 0.62
C TYR A 64 8.51 8.22 -0.43
N ARG A 65 9.74 8.58 -0.16
CA ARG A 65 10.51 9.41 -1.09
C ARG A 65 10.67 8.74 -2.44
N THR A 66 11.05 7.47 -2.43
CA THR A 66 11.27 6.73 -3.66
C THR A 66 9.99 6.60 -4.49
N TYR A 67 8.93 6.15 -3.87
CA TYR A 67 7.72 5.85 -4.64
C TYR A 67 6.87 7.07 -4.90
N ARG A 68 6.80 7.99 -3.97
CA ARG A 68 6.03 9.22 -4.16
C ARG A 68 6.75 10.22 -5.05
N GLU A 69 8.01 10.50 -4.74
CA GLU A 69 8.73 11.58 -5.40
C GLU A 69 9.47 11.13 -6.64
N GLU A 70 10.16 10.01 -6.61
CA GLU A 70 10.94 9.56 -7.76
C GLU A 70 10.07 8.86 -8.80
N TYR A 71 9.17 7.98 -8.37
CA TYR A 71 8.28 7.29 -9.30
C TYR A 71 7.00 8.04 -9.60
N GLY A 72 6.66 9.04 -8.79
CA GLY A 72 5.51 9.88 -9.06
C GLY A 72 4.14 9.31 -8.73
N PHE A 73 4.08 8.38 -7.78
CA PHE A 73 2.79 7.84 -7.36
C PHE A 73 2.05 8.86 -6.49
N ARG A 74 1.27 9.71 -7.12
CA ARG A 74 0.61 10.84 -6.45
C ARG A 74 -0.45 10.43 -5.44
N LYS A 75 -1.07 9.27 -5.63
CA LYS A 75 -2.07 8.80 -4.68
C LYS A 75 -1.46 8.29 -3.39
N LEU A 76 -0.15 8.05 -3.37
CA LEU A 76 0.56 7.66 -2.15
C LEU A 76 0.69 8.90 -1.26
N VAL A 77 -0.18 9.00 -0.25
CA VAL A 77 -0.26 10.20 0.58
C VAL A 77 0.51 10.08 1.89
N ALA A 78 0.88 8.88 2.30
CA ALA A 78 1.62 8.67 3.53
C ALA A 78 2.29 7.32 3.52
N ALA A 79 3.39 7.21 4.26
CA ALA A 79 4.04 5.95 4.54
C ALA A 79 4.29 5.89 6.04
N VAL A 80 3.91 4.80 6.67
CA VAL A 80 4.07 4.62 8.11
C VAL A 80 4.71 3.27 8.37
N GLU A 81 5.35 3.13 9.51
CA GLU A 81 5.99 1.88 9.87
C GLU A 81 4.99 0.91 10.46
N GLY A 82 5.08 -0.35 10.06
CA GLY A 82 4.23 -1.39 10.59
C GLY A 82 4.72 -1.90 11.93
N GLY A 83 3.87 -2.69 12.57
CA GLY A 83 4.21 -3.34 13.84
C GLY A 83 4.71 -4.75 13.62
N ILE A 84 4.82 -5.48 14.72
CA ILE A 84 5.34 -6.84 14.69
C ILE A 84 4.35 -7.78 14.00
N GLU A 85 3.07 -7.60 14.26
CA GLU A 85 2.04 -8.44 13.68
C GLU A 85 1.25 -7.69 12.62
N ARG A 86 0.54 -8.46 11.77
CA ARG A 86 -0.23 -7.86 10.69
C ARG A 86 -1.31 -6.90 11.22
N CYS A 87 -1.94 -7.24 12.34
CA CYS A 87 -2.96 -6.36 12.89
C CYS A 87 -2.37 -5.01 13.35
N ASP A 88 -1.14 -5.02 13.84
CA ASP A 88 -0.47 -3.77 14.21
C ASP A 88 -0.24 -2.90 12.99
N SER A 89 0.13 -3.52 11.88
CA SER A 89 0.35 -2.80 10.63
C SER A 89 -0.94 -2.22 10.08
N VAL A 90 -2.04 -2.97 10.18
CA VAL A 90 -3.34 -2.46 9.75
C VAL A 90 -3.75 -1.26 10.58
N VAL A 91 -3.57 -1.33 11.90
CA VAL A 91 -3.90 -0.22 12.79
C VAL A 91 -3.07 1.02 12.45
N ALA A 92 -1.78 0.83 12.18
CA ALA A 92 -0.91 1.95 11.82
C ALA A 92 -1.39 2.63 10.53
N GLY A 93 -1.77 1.83 9.53
CA GLY A 93 -2.28 2.38 8.28
C GLY A 93 -3.60 3.12 8.46
N LEU A 94 -4.50 2.55 9.25
CA LEU A 94 -5.79 3.19 9.50
C LEU A 94 -5.62 4.49 10.28
N ALA A 95 -4.68 4.52 11.23
CA ALA A 95 -4.41 5.74 11.99
C ALA A 95 -3.96 6.89 11.07
N ALA A 96 -3.22 6.57 10.02
CA ALA A 96 -2.77 7.58 9.07
C ALA A 96 -3.93 8.18 8.27
N LEU A 97 -5.07 7.50 8.21
CA LEU A 97 -6.23 7.97 7.47
C LEU A 97 -7.26 8.66 8.35
N ARG A 98 -7.04 8.68 9.66
CA ARG A 98 -8.06 9.10 10.63
C ARG A 98 -8.70 10.46 10.33
N GLU A 99 -7.92 11.43 9.92
CA GLU A 99 -8.42 12.79 9.72
C GLU A 99 -8.48 13.20 8.26
N ARG A 100 -8.47 12.23 7.35
CA ARG A 100 -8.45 12.53 5.93
C ARG A 100 -9.83 12.45 5.27
N GLY A 101 -10.88 12.18 6.04
CA GLY A 101 -12.22 12.09 5.49
C GLY A 101 -12.50 10.82 4.72
N THR A 102 -11.68 9.80 4.92
CA THR A 102 -11.86 8.52 4.22
C THR A 102 -13.11 7.80 4.73
N GLU A 103 -13.93 7.34 3.82
CA GLU A 103 -15.18 6.65 4.16
C GLU A 103 -15.09 5.15 3.96
N LEU A 104 -14.24 4.69 3.04
CA LEU A 104 -14.10 3.28 2.73
C LEU A 104 -12.63 2.95 2.56
N VAL A 105 -12.17 1.89 3.24
CA VAL A 105 -10.76 1.51 3.22
C VAL A 105 -10.63 0.07 2.74
N PHE A 106 -9.71 -0.15 1.81
CA PHE A 106 -9.34 -1.49 1.35
C PHE A 106 -7.97 -1.83 1.91
N ILE A 107 -7.83 -3.04 2.42
CA ILE A 107 -6.54 -3.52 2.92
C ILE A 107 -5.97 -4.47 1.88
N HIS A 108 -4.77 -4.17 1.40
CA HIS A 108 -4.13 -4.98 0.36
C HIS A 108 -2.70 -5.33 0.77
N ASP A 109 -2.32 -6.57 0.53
CA ASP A 109 -0.97 -7.05 0.80
C ASP A 109 -0.07 -6.73 -0.39
N ALA A 110 1.02 -6.02 -0.17
CA ALA A 110 1.92 -5.60 -1.24
C ALA A 110 2.61 -6.78 -1.94
N ALA A 111 2.63 -7.95 -1.31
CA ALA A 111 3.19 -9.14 -1.96
C ALA A 111 2.26 -9.71 -3.03
N ARG A 112 1.09 -9.14 -3.22
CA ARG A 112 0.13 -9.56 -4.24
C ARG A 112 -0.06 -8.42 -5.25
N PRO A 113 0.83 -8.29 -6.23
CA PRO A 113 0.84 -7.11 -7.11
C PRO A 113 -0.27 -7.06 -8.15
N PHE A 114 -0.89 -8.20 -8.45
CA PHE A 114 -1.81 -8.29 -9.58
C PHE A 114 -3.27 -8.12 -9.16
N VAL A 115 -3.60 -6.96 -8.61
CA VAL A 115 -4.97 -6.61 -8.28
C VAL A 115 -5.63 -6.05 -9.54
N SER A 116 -6.71 -6.69 -10.01
CA SER A 116 -7.36 -6.23 -11.21
C SER A 116 -8.21 -4.99 -10.94
N GLN A 117 -8.28 -4.12 -11.93
CA GLN A 117 -9.13 -2.93 -11.85
C GLN A 117 -10.60 -3.30 -11.66
N GLU A 118 -11.01 -4.35 -12.34
CA GLU A 118 -12.39 -4.82 -12.23
C GLU A 118 -12.71 -5.26 -10.80
N LEU A 119 -11.79 -5.99 -10.18
CA LEU A 119 -12.00 -6.43 -8.80
C LEU A 119 -12.10 -5.24 -7.85
N LEU A 120 -11.22 -4.27 -8.00
CA LEU A 120 -11.25 -3.07 -7.15
C LEU A 120 -12.54 -2.29 -7.33
N THR A 121 -13.03 -2.20 -8.55
CA THR A 121 -14.28 -1.52 -8.82
C THR A 121 -15.45 -2.25 -8.14
N ARG A 122 -15.46 -3.56 -8.22
CA ARG A 122 -16.50 -4.36 -7.55
C ARG A 122 -16.48 -4.18 -6.05
N MET A 123 -15.30 -4.16 -5.46
CA MET A 123 -15.16 -3.97 -4.02
C MET A 123 -15.70 -2.61 -3.59
N ARG A 124 -15.47 -1.60 -4.41
CA ARG A 124 -15.95 -0.27 -4.13
C ARG A 124 -17.47 -0.17 -4.19
N GLU A 125 -18.09 -0.89 -5.13
CA GLU A 125 -19.53 -0.86 -5.33
C GLU A 125 -20.27 -1.76 -4.34
N ALA A 126 -19.58 -2.72 -3.76
CA ALA A 126 -20.19 -3.59 -2.79
C ALA A 126 -20.29 -2.92 -1.43
#